data_3050ea5f7acc617239b8eb854f50de31
#
_entry.id   3050ea5f7acc617239b8eb854f50de31
#
_cell.length_a   1.000
_cell.length_b   1.000
_cell.length_c   1.000
_cell.angle_alpha   90.00
_cell.angle_beta   90.00
_cell.angle_gamma   90.00
#
_symmetry.space_group_name_H-M   'P 1'
#
loop_
_entity.id
_entity.type
_entity.pdbx_description
1 polymer ?
#
loop_
_entity_poly.entity_id
_entity_poly.type
_entity_poly.pdbx_seq_one_letter_code
_entity_poly.pdbx_strand_id
1 'polypeptide(L)'
;GGTSAATIIRTHRLQLPQVEEIHSPHLFKQLTPTKHMGRALYGLTATIARRTFFDPRNLDRLGVYALDEAHHLTTTHGGPQVVTEFARDGRKHNAAIVMGSQDPDDYADLTDFFTTLVVFKQTKENQARKSLRWLGLDPDANPQLVKDLRYHTSPAGKDGKQPPEHRR
;
A
#
# COMPACT_ATOMS: atom_id res chain seq x y z
N GLY A 1 30.04 4.91 13.24
CA GLY A 1 28.80 5.65 13.08
C GLY A 1 28.33 5.56 11.65
N GLY A 2 27.39 4.63 11.37
CA GLY A 2 26.83 4.50 10.04
C GLY A 2 25.75 5.58 9.83
N THR A 3 25.93 6.44 8.85
CA THR A 3 24.88 7.36 8.40
C THR A 3 23.78 6.55 7.72
N SER A 4 22.60 6.55 8.33
CA SER A 4 21.38 6.01 7.72
C SER A 4 20.95 6.94 6.59
N ALA A 5 21.06 6.50 5.33
CA ALA A 5 20.55 7.24 4.20
C ALA A 5 19.14 6.75 3.88
N ALA A 6 18.14 7.60 4.10
CA ALA A 6 16.78 7.37 3.65
C ALA A 6 16.56 8.07 2.30
N THR A 7 16.21 7.30 1.26
CA THR A 7 15.80 7.85 -0.02
C THR A 7 14.27 7.82 -0.07
N ILE A 8 13.65 9.00 -0.03
CA ILE A 8 12.20 9.14 -0.14
C ILE A 8 11.87 9.56 -1.57
N ILE A 9 11.26 8.66 -2.34
CA ILE A 9 10.74 8.99 -3.67
C ILE A 9 9.27 9.34 -3.53
N ARG A 10 8.94 10.63 -3.64
CA ARG A 10 7.56 11.12 -3.60
C ARG A 10 7.02 11.27 -5.02
N THR A 11 6.21 10.33 -5.45
CA THR A 11 5.63 10.34 -6.80
C THR A 11 4.51 11.37 -6.99
N HIS A 12 3.86 11.82 -5.92
CA HIS A 12 2.77 12.82 -6.00
C HIS A 12 3.22 14.23 -6.39
N ARG A 13 4.52 14.52 -6.43
CA ARG A 13 5.04 15.79 -6.98
C ARG A 13 5.19 15.79 -8.49
N LEU A 14 5.08 14.65 -9.13
CA LEU A 14 4.87 14.59 -10.57
C LEU A 14 3.39 14.88 -10.84
N GLN A 15 2.98 16.13 -10.64
CA GLN A 15 1.65 16.59 -11.11
C GLN A 15 1.71 16.60 -12.64
N LEU A 16 1.32 15.47 -13.19
CA LEU A 16 0.98 15.39 -14.60
C LEU A 16 -0.40 16.03 -14.76
N PRO A 17 -0.63 16.82 -15.82
CA PRO A 17 -1.88 17.53 -16.02
C PRO A 17 -3.05 16.55 -15.90
N GLN A 18 -4.04 16.88 -15.07
CA GLN A 18 -5.29 16.13 -14.97
C GLN A 18 -5.97 16.19 -16.32
N VAL A 19 -5.96 15.08 -17.03
CA VAL A 19 -6.83 14.89 -18.18
C VAL A 19 -8.19 14.49 -17.60
N GLU A 20 -9.22 15.30 -17.81
CA GLU A 20 -10.59 15.00 -17.40
C GLU A 20 -10.98 13.59 -17.83
N GLU A 21 -11.42 12.78 -16.87
CA GLU A 21 -11.93 11.45 -17.16
C GLU A 21 -13.24 11.58 -17.93
N ILE A 22 -13.20 11.32 -19.23
CA ILE A 22 -14.41 11.11 -20.02
C ILE A 22 -15.02 9.78 -19.56
N HIS A 23 -16.11 9.87 -18.82
CA HIS A 23 -16.90 8.72 -18.37
C HIS A 23 -17.61 8.08 -19.57
N SER A 24 -16.99 7.05 -20.14
CA SER A 24 -17.65 6.10 -21.04
C SER A 24 -17.54 4.69 -20.48
N PRO A 25 -18.66 4.05 -20.07
CA PRO A 25 -18.64 2.79 -19.32
C PRO A 25 -18.16 1.56 -20.09
N HIS A 26 -17.91 1.62 -21.40
CA HIS A 26 -17.73 0.45 -22.26
C HIS A 26 -16.50 0.46 -23.16
N LEU A 27 -15.62 1.42 -23.08
CA LEU A 27 -14.37 1.40 -23.82
C LEU A 27 -13.24 0.89 -22.90
N PHE A 28 -12.52 -0.12 -23.38
CA PHE A 28 -11.28 -0.61 -22.79
C PHE A 28 -10.53 0.56 -22.15
N LYS A 29 -10.22 0.47 -20.86
CA LYS A 29 -9.37 1.45 -20.15
C LYS A 29 -8.01 1.48 -20.85
N GLN A 30 -7.89 2.24 -21.91
CA GLN A 30 -6.59 2.57 -22.50
C GLN A 30 -5.83 3.35 -21.42
N LEU A 31 -4.79 2.73 -20.92
CA LEU A 31 -3.89 3.39 -19.99
C LEU A 31 -3.30 4.60 -20.70
N THR A 32 -3.54 5.79 -20.17
CA THR A 32 -2.90 6.99 -20.68
C THR A 32 -1.37 6.85 -20.60
N PRO A 33 -0.59 7.50 -21.47
CA PRO A 33 0.89 7.49 -21.41
C PRO A 33 1.43 7.79 -20.02
N THR A 34 0.76 8.66 -19.29
CA THR A 34 1.03 9.03 -17.90
C THR A 34 0.89 7.85 -16.93
N LYS A 35 -0.17 7.04 -17.06
CA LYS A 35 -0.38 5.85 -16.24
C LYS A 35 0.68 4.77 -16.55
N HIS A 36 1.09 4.64 -17.80
CA HIS A 36 2.20 3.75 -18.19
C HIS A 36 3.52 4.19 -17.56
N MET A 37 3.83 5.48 -17.60
CA MET A 37 5.05 6.02 -16.98
C MET A 37 5.03 5.82 -15.46
N GLY A 38 3.91 6.09 -14.79
CA GLY A 38 3.76 5.84 -13.35
C GLY A 38 4.04 4.37 -13.00
N ARG A 39 3.42 3.43 -13.72
CA ARG A 39 3.66 1.99 -13.51
C ARG A 39 5.12 1.60 -13.77
N ALA A 40 5.74 2.14 -14.81
CA ALA A 40 7.15 1.87 -15.11
C ALA A 40 8.07 2.37 -13.98
N LEU A 41 7.78 3.53 -13.39
CA LEU A 41 8.52 4.06 -12.23
C LEU A 41 8.36 3.16 -11.00
N TYR A 42 7.14 2.69 -10.69
CA TYR A 42 6.93 1.74 -9.59
C TYR A 42 7.69 0.43 -9.80
N GLY A 43 7.65 -0.14 -11.01
CA GLY A 43 8.42 -1.33 -11.36
C GLY A 43 9.94 -1.11 -11.25
N LEU A 44 10.42 0.05 -11.68
CA LEU A 44 11.84 0.41 -11.58
C LEU A 44 12.28 0.55 -10.12
N THR A 45 11.54 1.28 -9.29
CA THR A 45 11.85 1.44 -7.86
C THR A 45 11.82 0.11 -7.12
N ALA A 46 10.86 -0.75 -7.42
CA ALA A 46 10.78 -2.09 -6.86
C ALA A 46 12.01 -2.95 -7.25
N THR A 47 12.43 -2.87 -8.51
CA THR A 47 13.62 -3.59 -9.00
C THR A 47 14.90 -3.07 -8.33
N ILE A 48 15.03 -1.76 -8.17
CA ILE A 48 16.17 -1.14 -7.47
C ILE A 48 16.18 -1.57 -6.00
N ALA A 49 15.04 -1.48 -5.32
CA ALA A 49 14.91 -1.89 -3.93
C ALA A 49 15.31 -3.37 -3.74
N ARG A 50 14.79 -4.26 -4.58
CA ARG A 50 15.14 -5.67 -4.56
C ARG A 50 16.64 -5.89 -4.74
N ARG A 51 17.24 -5.32 -5.78
CA ARG A 51 18.68 -5.44 -6.04
C ARG A 51 19.54 -4.92 -4.88
N THR A 52 19.12 -3.80 -4.29
CA THR A 52 19.86 -3.17 -3.20
C THR A 52 19.75 -3.97 -1.90
N PHE A 53 18.53 -4.39 -1.55
CA PHE A 53 18.29 -5.03 -0.25
C PHE A 53 18.66 -6.51 -0.26
N PHE A 54 18.59 -7.16 -1.42
CA PHE A 54 18.97 -8.58 -1.54
C PHE A 54 20.46 -8.76 -1.89
N ASP A 55 21.25 -7.70 -1.92
CA ASP A 55 22.68 -7.76 -2.09
C ASP A 55 23.31 -8.34 -0.81
N PRO A 56 24.09 -9.42 -0.90
CA PRO A 56 24.76 -10.03 0.26
C PRO A 56 25.64 -9.06 1.05
N ARG A 57 26.10 -8.00 0.44
CA ARG A 57 26.91 -6.96 1.10
C ARG A 57 26.14 -6.08 2.07
N ASN A 58 24.82 -6.15 2.04
CA ASN A 58 23.91 -5.31 2.85
C ASN A 58 23.18 -6.09 3.95
N LEU A 59 23.55 -7.33 4.22
CA LEU A 59 22.88 -8.19 5.21
C LEU A 59 22.97 -7.67 6.65
N ASP A 60 23.92 -6.82 6.94
CA ASP A 60 24.10 -6.16 8.24
C ASP A 60 23.11 -4.99 8.48
N ARG A 61 22.32 -4.64 7.48
CA ARG A 61 21.38 -3.51 7.52
C ARG A 61 19.98 -3.98 7.25
N LEU A 62 19.03 -3.47 8.04
CA LEU A 62 17.60 -3.65 7.73
C LEU A 62 17.22 -2.78 6.53
N GLY A 63 16.82 -3.42 5.44
CA GLY A 63 16.20 -2.77 4.29
C GLY A 63 14.68 -2.74 4.44
N VAL A 64 14.05 -1.57 4.29
CA VAL A 64 12.59 -1.47 4.27
C VAL A 64 12.14 -0.81 2.97
N TYR A 65 11.38 -1.54 2.18
CA TYR A 65 10.71 -1.01 1.00
C TYR A 65 9.27 -0.63 1.36
N ALA A 66 9.02 0.65 1.54
CA ALA A 66 7.71 1.18 1.88
C ALA A 66 7.03 1.76 0.62
N LEU A 67 5.81 1.31 0.39
CA LEU A 67 4.96 1.72 -0.73
C LEU A 67 3.64 2.29 -0.21
N ASP A 68 3.31 3.48 -0.63
CA ASP A 68 1.96 4.02 -0.58
C ASP A 68 1.28 3.77 -1.93
N GLU A 69 -0.04 3.53 -1.94
CA GLU A 69 -0.81 3.19 -3.13
C GLU A 69 -0.31 1.89 -3.82
N ALA A 70 -0.35 0.79 -3.07
CA ALA A 70 0.17 -0.52 -3.47
C ALA A 70 -0.36 -1.01 -4.84
N HIS A 71 -1.59 -0.62 -5.23
CA HIS A 71 -2.20 -1.00 -6.49
C HIS A 71 -1.36 -0.60 -7.72
N HIS A 72 -0.54 0.45 -7.62
CA HIS A 72 0.35 0.82 -8.70
C HIS A 72 1.43 -0.23 -8.96
N LEU A 73 1.94 -0.88 -7.90
CA LEU A 73 2.90 -1.97 -8.06
C LEU A 73 2.20 -3.28 -8.40
N THR A 74 1.12 -3.64 -7.68
CA THR A 74 0.44 -4.94 -7.86
C THR A 74 -0.17 -5.11 -9.24
N THR A 75 -0.52 -4.01 -9.92
CA THR A 75 -1.02 -4.03 -11.31
C THR A 75 0.06 -3.86 -12.38
N THR A 76 1.33 -3.74 -11.99
CA THR A 76 2.46 -3.61 -12.92
C THR A 76 2.98 -5.00 -13.29
N HIS A 77 3.43 -5.18 -14.55
CA HIS A 77 4.06 -6.43 -14.96
C HIS A 77 5.28 -6.73 -14.08
N GLY A 78 5.32 -7.92 -13.48
CA GLY A 78 6.37 -8.31 -12.53
C GLY A 78 6.25 -7.72 -11.12
N GLY A 79 5.33 -6.79 -10.88
CA GLY A 79 5.13 -6.17 -9.57
C GLY A 79 4.72 -7.17 -8.48
N PRO A 80 3.68 -8.00 -8.69
CA PRO A 80 3.29 -9.04 -7.74
C PRO A 80 4.44 -9.99 -7.41
N GLN A 81 5.26 -10.32 -8.40
CA GLN A 81 6.43 -11.18 -8.20
C GLN A 81 7.44 -10.55 -7.25
N VAL A 82 7.76 -9.27 -7.39
CA VAL A 82 8.68 -8.56 -6.46
C VAL A 82 8.11 -8.56 -5.05
N VAL A 83 6.81 -8.29 -4.88
CA VAL A 83 6.15 -8.34 -3.56
C VAL A 83 6.29 -9.72 -2.95
N THR A 84 6.01 -10.78 -3.72
CA THR A 84 6.13 -12.17 -3.27
C THR A 84 7.57 -12.51 -2.86
N GLU A 85 8.57 -12.06 -3.63
CA GLU A 85 9.98 -12.28 -3.31
C GLU A 85 10.35 -11.60 -1.97
N PHE A 86 9.95 -10.34 -1.76
CA PHE A 86 10.17 -9.67 -0.47
C PHE A 86 9.49 -10.39 0.69
N ALA A 87 8.26 -10.83 0.51
CA ALA A 87 7.50 -11.51 1.55
C ALA A 87 8.07 -12.89 1.91
N ARG A 88 8.57 -13.65 0.92
CA ARG A 88 9.14 -14.99 1.13
C ARG A 88 10.60 -14.98 1.55
N ASP A 89 11.40 -14.16 0.87
CA ASP A 89 12.85 -14.20 1.00
C ASP A 89 13.44 -13.01 1.76
N GLY A 90 12.66 -11.95 2.00
CA GLY A 90 13.11 -10.75 2.67
C GLY A 90 13.81 -11.04 3.99
N ARG A 91 13.29 -11.98 4.80
CA ARG A 91 13.90 -12.37 6.07
C ARG A 91 15.37 -12.85 5.91
N LYS A 92 15.67 -13.56 4.82
CA LYS A 92 17.03 -14.05 4.56
C LYS A 92 18.01 -12.91 4.21
N HIS A 93 17.46 -11.80 3.73
CA HIS A 93 18.22 -10.64 3.29
C HIS A 93 18.10 -9.44 4.25
N ASN A 94 17.55 -9.66 5.46
CA ASN A 94 17.25 -8.59 6.40
C ASN A 94 16.46 -7.44 5.76
N ALA A 95 15.48 -7.80 4.93
CA ALA A 95 14.66 -6.89 4.17
C ALA A 95 13.18 -7.10 4.48
N ALA A 96 12.41 -6.01 4.52
CA ALA A 96 10.97 -6.02 4.72
C ALA A 96 10.27 -5.18 3.66
N ILE A 97 9.00 -5.51 3.38
CA ILE A 97 8.11 -4.69 2.58
C ILE A 97 6.95 -4.19 3.44
N VAL A 98 6.62 -2.93 3.30
CA VAL A 98 5.44 -2.30 3.92
C VAL A 98 4.61 -1.69 2.80
N MET A 99 3.34 -2.06 2.72
CA MET A 99 2.47 -1.60 1.65
C MET A 99 1.21 -0.98 2.23
N GLY A 100 0.85 0.20 1.74
CA GLY A 100 -0.40 0.89 2.02
C GLY A 100 -1.30 0.93 0.80
N SER A 101 -2.62 0.78 0.98
CA SER A 101 -3.62 1.04 -0.03
C SER A 101 -4.95 1.43 0.59
N GLN A 102 -5.84 2.00 -0.22
CA GLN A 102 -7.16 2.42 0.21
C GLN A 102 -8.19 1.27 0.13
N ASP A 103 -7.91 0.24 -0.66
CA ASP A 103 -8.81 -0.89 -0.85
C ASP A 103 -8.07 -2.23 -0.62
N PRO A 104 -8.62 -3.13 0.22
CA PRO A 104 -8.06 -4.47 0.40
C PRO A 104 -7.91 -5.29 -0.89
N ASP A 105 -8.77 -5.07 -1.90
CA ASP A 105 -8.68 -5.78 -3.17
C ASP A 105 -7.41 -5.46 -3.96
N ASP A 106 -6.74 -4.36 -3.65
CA ASP A 106 -5.46 -4.00 -4.28
C ASP A 106 -4.34 -5.01 -3.96
N TYR A 107 -4.52 -5.78 -2.89
CA TYR A 107 -3.56 -6.82 -2.50
C TYR A 107 -3.88 -8.17 -3.14
N ALA A 108 -5.13 -8.39 -3.58
CA ALA A 108 -5.57 -9.63 -4.22
C ALA A 108 -4.99 -10.90 -3.54
N ASP A 109 -4.38 -11.78 -4.32
CA ASP A 109 -3.81 -13.05 -3.85
C ASP A 109 -2.50 -12.87 -3.04
N LEU A 110 -2.02 -11.64 -2.86
CA LEU A 110 -0.79 -11.36 -2.12
C LEU A 110 -1.00 -11.33 -0.61
N THR A 111 -2.25 -11.26 -0.14
CA THR A 111 -2.57 -11.16 1.29
C THR A 111 -1.94 -12.25 2.12
N ASP A 112 -1.93 -13.49 1.62
CA ASP A 112 -1.40 -14.66 2.33
C ASP A 112 0.12 -14.61 2.58
N PHE A 113 0.82 -13.74 1.89
CA PHE A 113 2.26 -13.55 2.09
C PHE A 113 2.61 -12.57 3.21
N PHE A 114 1.64 -11.80 3.69
CA PHE A 114 1.87 -10.80 4.74
C PHE A 114 1.63 -11.39 6.12
N THR A 115 2.58 -11.17 7.03
CA THR A 115 2.51 -11.61 8.42
C THR A 115 1.73 -10.67 9.31
N THR A 116 1.55 -9.43 8.88
CA THR A 116 0.87 -8.38 9.65
C THR A 116 -0.04 -7.58 8.73
N LEU A 117 -1.31 -7.54 9.08
CA LEU A 117 -2.32 -6.73 8.40
C LEU A 117 -2.82 -5.65 9.35
N VAL A 118 -2.88 -4.41 8.86
CA VAL A 118 -3.34 -3.25 9.64
C VAL A 118 -4.43 -2.54 8.89
N VAL A 119 -5.56 -2.32 9.55
CA VAL A 119 -6.67 -1.56 8.99
C VAL A 119 -6.84 -0.26 9.77
N PHE A 120 -6.85 0.84 9.03
CA PHE A 120 -7.13 2.17 9.58
C PHE A 120 -8.63 2.47 9.53
N LYS A 121 -9.02 3.62 10.07
CA LYS A 121 -10.39 4.09 10.11
C LYS A 121 -11.08 4.00 8.75
N GLN A 122 -12.28 3.44 8.75
CA GLN A 122 -13.14 3.34 7.58
C GLN A 122 -14.36 4.25 7.77
N THR A 123 -14.65 5.11 6.78
CA THR A 123 -15.78 6.04 6.87
C THR A 123 -17.11 5.38 6.50
N LYS A 124 -17.07 4.42 5.57
CA LYS A 124 -18.25 3.72 5.05
C LYS A 124 -18.36 2.33 5.68
N GLU A 125 -19.60 1.92 6.00
CA GLU A 125 -19.84 0.62 6.64
C GLU A 125 -19.45 -0.56 5.74
N ASN A 126 -19.77 -0.47 4.46
CA ASN A 126 -19.40 -1.52 3.51
C ASN A 126 -17.87 -1.72 3.42
N GLN A 127 -17.10 -0.64 3.49
CA GLN A 127 -15.63 -0.71 3.52
C GLN A 127 -15.12 -1.29 4.85
N ALA A 128 -15.71 -0.91 5.99
CA ALA A 128 -15.37 -1.51 7.27
C ALA A 128 -15.63 -3.02 7.27
N ARG A 129 -16.78 -3.45 6.75
CA ARG A 129 -17.12 -4.88 6.61
C ARG A 129 -16.16 -5.61 5.67
N LYS A 130 -15.80 -5.00 4.54
CA LYS A 130 -14.83 -5.54 3.58
C LYS A 130 -13.45 -5.72 4.23
N SER A 131 -12.99 -4.71 4.95
CA SER A 131 -11.72 -4.76 5.66
C SER A 131 -11.67 -5.83 6.75
N LEU A 132 -12.78 -6.05 7.47
CA LEU A 132 -12.85 -7.16 8.43
C LEU A 132 -12.76 -8.53 7.76
N ARG A 133 -13.46 -8.73 6.64
CA ARG A 133 -13.34 -9.99 5.87
C ARG A 133 -11.91 -10.21 5.39
N TRP A 134 -11.25 -9.15 4.94
CA TRP A 134 -9.85 -9.20 4.53
C TRP A 134 -8.92 -9.60 5.69
N LEU A 135 -9.25 -9.21 6.93
CA LEU A 135 -8.55 -9.68 8.13
C LEU A 135 -8.93 -11.11 8.55
N GLY A 136 -9.80 -11.80 7.80
CA GLY A 136 -10.30 -13.13 8.14
C GLY A 136 -11.39 -13.13 9.21
N LEU A 137 -12.02 -11.97 9.49
CA LEU A 137 -13.06 -11.81 10.49
C LEU A 137 -14.44 -11.70 9.84
N ASP A 138 -15.42 -12.40 10.40
CA ASP A 138 -16.81 -12.26 9.98
C ASP A 138 -17.42 -10.97 10.57
N PRO A 139 -17.80 -9.98 9.74
CA PRO A 139 -18.40 -8.74 10.23
C PRO A 139 -19.79 -8.91 10.82
N ASP A 140 -20.52 -9.98 10.47
CA ASP A 140 -21.84 -10.24 10.99
C ASP A 140 -21.77 -10.89 12.38
N ALA A 141 -20.75 -11.70 12.61
CA ALA A 141 -20.43 -12.22 13.94
C ALA A 141 -19.77 -11.17 14.86
N ASN A 142 -19.18 -10.11 14.28
CA ASN A 142 -18.41 -9.08 14.98
C ASN A 142 -18.91 -7.65 14.70
N PRO A 143 -20.21 -7.34 14.95
CA PRO A 143 -20.77 -6.02 14.62
C PRO A 143 -20.11 -4.87 15.40
N GLN A 144 -19.55 -5.16 16.58
CA GLN A 144 -18.84 -4.15 17.37
C GLN A 144 -17.56 -3.70 16.67
N LEU A 145 -16.79 -4.61 16.06
CA LEU A 145 -15.58 -4.26 15.32
C LEU A 145 -15.87 -3.36 14.09
N VAL A 146 -17.03 -3.56 13.44
CA VAL A 146 -17.48 -2.66 12.37
C VAL A 146 -17.65 -1.24 12.89
N LYS A 147 -18.26 -1.07 14.09
CA LYS A 147 -18.43 0.25 14.72
C LYS A 147 -17.09 0.84 15.14
N ASP A 148 -16.21 0.02 15.70
CA ASP A 148 -14.89 0.46 16.16
C ASP A 148 -14.03 0.97 15.00
N LEU A 149 -14.00 0.28 13.87
CA LEU A 149 -13.32 0.73 12.67
C LEU A 149 -13.86 2.06 12.13
N ARG A 150 -15.16 2.31 12.30
CA ARG A 150 -15.79 3.54 11.81
C ARG A 150 -15.61 4.73 12.75
N TYR A 151 -15.68 4.52 14.06
CA TYR A 151 -15.86 5.60 15.03
C TYR A 151 -14.75 5.70 16.06
N HIS A 152 -14.08 4.60 16.41
CA HIS A 152 -13.17 4.55 17.53
C HIS A 152 -11.68 4.47 17.16
N THR A 153 -11.36 4.07 15.94
CA THR A 153 -9.95 3.88 15.50
C THR A 153 -9.16 5.18 15.40
N SER A 154 -9.84 6.30 15.12
CA SER A 154 -9.25 7.64 15.12
C SER A 154 -10.30 8.61 15.59
N PRO A 155 -10.46 8.75 16.91
CA PRO A 155 -11.51 9.61 17.47
C PRO A 155 -11.30 11.07 17.03
N ALA A 156 -12.39 11.72 16.67
CA ALA A 156 -12.37 13.15 16.41
C ALA A 156 -12.10 13.92 17.72
N GLY A 157 -11.42 15.06 17.64
CA GLY A 157 -11.30 15.99 18.73
C GLY A 157 -12.67 16.55 19.17
N LYS A 158 -12.70 17.28 20.28
CA LYS A 158 -13.94 17.86 20.85
C LYS A 158 -14.70 18.77 19.88
N ASP A 159 -14.02 19.33 18.91
CA ASP A 159 -14.55 20.18 17.83
C ASP A 159 -15.00 19.40 16.58
N GLY A 160 -15.05 18.08 16.64
CA GLY A 160 -15.40 17.20 15.50
C GLY A 160 -14.32 17.10 14.44
N LYS A 161 -13.19 17.78 14.58
CA LYS A 161 -12.06 17.73 13.66
C LYS A 161 -10.99 16.78 14.18
N GLN A 162 -10.28 16.13 13.26
CA GLN A 162 -9.12 15.35 13.69
C GLN A 162 -8.04 16.28 14.27
N PRO A 163 -7.44 15.91 15.42
CA PRO A 163 -6.30 16.62 15.95
C PRO A 163 -5.18 16.76 14.92
N PRO A 164 -4.39 17.84 14.94
CA PRO A 164 -3.32 18.07 13.94
C PRO A 164 -2.34 16.90 13.80
N GLU A 165 -2.05 16.22 14.90
CA GLU A 165 -1.19 15.04 14.97
C GLU A 165 -1.74 13.80 14.24
N HIS A 166 -3.04 13.77 13.98
CA HIS A 166 -3.72 12.70 13.25
C HIS A 166 -4.11 13.09 11.81
N ARG A 167 -3.76 14.31 11.39
CA ARG A 167 -3.95 14.75 10.01
C ARG A 167 -2.74 14.35 9.18
N ARG A 168 -2.93 13.39 8.32
CA ARG A 168 -1.98 13.04 7.26
C ARG A 168 -2.61 13.23 5.90
#